data_0e53edf46ca8ace678e874b484eb71df
#
_entry.id   0e53edf46ca8ace678e874b484eb71df
#
_cell.length_a   1.000
_cell.length_b   1.000
_cell.length_c   1.000
_cell.angle_alpha   90.00
_cell.angle_beta   90.00
_cell.angle_gamma   90.00
#
_symmetry.space_group_name_H-M   'P 1'
#
loop_
_entity.id
_entity.type
_entity.pdbx_description
1 polymer ?
#
loop_
_entity_poly.entity_id
_entity_poly.type
_entity_poly.pdbx_seq_one_letter_code
_entity_poly.pdbx_strand_id
1 'polypeptide(L)'
;MALGPFLEAKFGIPVYINNDGDLFAYGEALGGALPQVNARLEALNSSKRYKNLVGYTFGTGFGVGVVIDNRLNRGDNSCVETFCLRHKKMPEIIVEDGVSVRAVKRVYGELSGDPNHGLEPREICDIADGKRPGNVGAARQAFAEMGEIAGDAMAAAVTLIDGLVVIGGGITAARKWIMPGLLRELRAKMHTLSGDELNRVQMKVYDLDDEAEFREFAKGRLQPLKVYGTDRYVAYDPQKRIGVTISKLGASQAI
;
A
#
# COMPACT_ATOMS: atom_id res chain seq x y z
N MET A 1 -3.85 -27.61 -15.68
CA MET A 1 -3.35 -27.43 -17.06
C MET A 1 -2.08 -26.59 -16.99
N ALA A 2 -1.01 -26.98 -17.68
CA ALA A 2 0.22 -26.20 -17.79
C ALA A 2 0.02 -25.06 -18.80
N LEU A 3 -0.58 -23.95 -18.35
CA LEU A 3 -1.04 -22.85 -19.20
C LEU A 3 0.13 -22.18 -19.96
N GLY A 4 1.25 -21.92 -19.29
CA GLY A 4 2.43 -21.29 -19.94
C GLY A 4 2.93 -22.11 -21.12
N PRO A 5 3.37 -23.37 -20.93
CA PRO A 5 3.81 -24.25 -22.02
C PRO A 5 2.76 -24.44 -23.11
N PHE A 6 1.47 -24.46 -22.76
CA PHE A 6 0.38 -24.56 -23.76
C PHE A 6 0.34 -23.30 -24.64
N LEU A 7 0.42 -22.12 -24.07
CA LEU A 7 0.41 -20.85 -24.82
C LEU A 7 1.69 -20.68 -25.65
N GLU A 8 2.86 -21.05 -25.10
CA GLU A 8 4.13 -21.07 -25.86
C GLU A 8 4.05 -21.95 -27.10
N ALA A 9 3.56 -23.19 -26.94
CA ALA A 9 3.38 -24.10 -28.05
C ALA A 9 2.36 -23.59 -29.10
N LYS A 10 1.33 -22.88 -28.64
CA LYS A 10 0.27 -22.36 -29.51
C LYS A 10 0.70 -21.14 -30.31
N PHE A 11 1.46 -20.23 -29.70
CA PHE A 11 1.79 -18.94 -30.28
C PHE A 11 3.25 -18.82 -30.77
N GLY A 12 4.12 -19.76 -30.40
CA GLY A 12 5.53 -19.77 -30.83
C GLY A 12 6.36 -18.64 -30.22
N ILE A 13 5.93 -18.10 -29.08
CA ILE A 13 6.62 -17.03 -28.35
C ILE A 13 6.79 -17.41 -26.88
N PRO A 14 7.83 -16.93 -26.18
CA PRO A 14 7.97 -17.13 -24.73
C PRO A 14 6.76 -16.57 -23.97
N VAL A 15 6.25 -17.34 -22.99
CA VAL A 15 5.10 -16.98 -22.17
C VAL A 15 5.49 -17.02 -20.69
N TYR A 16 5.34 -15.89 -20.02
CA TYR A 16 5.60 -15.72 -18.60
C TYR A 16 4.27 -15.54 -17.86
N ILE A 17 3.98 -16.43 -16.92
CA ILE A 17 2.77 -16.35 -16.10
C ILE A 17 3.16 -15.95 -14.69
N ASN A 18 2.45 -14.97 -14.15
CA ASN A 18 2.65 -14.50 -12.79
C ASN A 18 1.31 -14.12 -12.14
N ASN A 19 1.31 -13.92 -10.82
CA ASN A 19 0.18 -13.34 -10.09
C ASN A 19 -0.03 -11.88 -10.51
N ASP A 20 -1.27 -11.39 -10.55
CA ASP A 20 -1.60 -10.03 -10.95
C ASP A 20 -1.09 -8.97 -9.96
N GLY A 21 -1.09 -9.28 -8.64
CA GLY A 21 -0.47 -8.44 -7.62
C GLY A 21 1.04 -8.31 -7.80
N ASP A 22 1.72 -9.40 -8.14
CA ASP A 22 3.15 -9.41 -8.48
C ASP A 22 3.44 -8.55 -9.70
N LEU A 23 2.65 -8.71 -10.78
CA LEU A 23 2.82 -7.94 -12.01
C LEU A 23 2.56 -6.45 -11.75
N PHE A 24 1.51 -6.11 -10.99
CA PHE A 24 1.23 -4.74 -10.58
C PHE A 24 2.43 -4.12 -9.85
N ALA A 25 2.93 -4.77 -8.79
CA ALA A 25 4.07 -4.25 -8.03
C ALA A 25 5.33 -4.10 -8.89
N TYR A 26 5.57 -5.06 -9.78
CA TYR A 26 6.73 -5.01 -10.67
C TYR A 26 6.61 -3.93 -11.73
N GLY A 27 5.43 -3.72 -12.31
CA GLY A 27 5.15 -2.61 -13.22
C GLY A 27 5.36 -1.24 -12.56
N GLU A 28 4.89 -1.08 -11.31
CA GLU A 28 5.11 0.13 -10.52
C GLU A 28 6.59 0.35 -10.16
N ALA A 29 7.35 -0.72 -10.04
CA ALA A 29 8.80 -0.63 -9.80
C ALA A 29 9.59 -0.28 -11.06
N LEU A 30 9.18 -0.75 -12.24
CA LEU A 30 9.89 -0.53 -13.49
C LEU A 30 9.55 0.80 -14.16
N GLY A 31 8.27 1.16 -14.24
CA GLY A 31 7.79 2.32 -14.99
C GLY A 31 6.83 3.24 -14.25
N GLY A 32 6.43 2.86 -13.01
CA GLY A 32 5.41 3.56 -12.24
C GLY A 32 5.95 4.40 -11.10
N ALA A 33 5.40 4.17 -9.91
CA ALA A 33 5.63 5.01 -8.74
C ALA A 33 7.09 5.04 -8.28
N LEU A 34 7.82 3.91 -8.33
CA LEU A 34 9.19 3.86 -7.83
C LEU A 34 10.14 4.80 -8.59
N PRO A 35 10.26 4.74 -9.93
CA PRO A 35 11.07 5.70 -10.67
C PRO A 35 10.54 7.13 -10.57
N GLN A 36 9.23 7.35 -10.53
CA GLN A 36 8.64 8.69 -10.39
C GLN A 36 8.97 9.34 -9.05
N VAL A 37 8.87 8.60 -7.94
CA VAL A 37 9.26 9.08 -6.61
C VAL A 37 10.76 9.39 -6.57
N ASN A 38 11.61 8.51 -7.10
CA ASN A 38 13.05 8.74 -7.15
C ASN A 38 13.41 9.97 -7.99
N ALA A 39 12.76 10.21 -9.13
CA ALA A 39 12.97 11.41 -9.95
C ALA A 39 12.55 12.69 -9.21
N ARG A 40 11.40 12.66 -8.50
CA ARG A 40 10.97 13.79 -7.66
C ARG A 40 11.93 14.06 -6.49
N LEU A 41 12.47 13.01 -5.86
CA LEU A 41 13.49 13.13 -4.82
C LEU A 41 14.77 13.76 -5.37
N GLU A 42 15.17 13.37 -6.58
CA GLU A 42 16.33 13.94 -7.26
C GLU A 42 16.15 15.42 -7.58
N ALA A 43 15.01 15.79 -8.12
CA ALA A 43 14.67 17.19 -8.44
C ALA A 43 14.68 18.09 -7.18
N LEU A 44 14.43 17.52 -5.99
CA LEU A 44 14.52 18.22 -4.71
C LEU A 44 15.88 18.06 -4.01
N ASN A 45 16.90 17.55 -4.71
CA ASN A 45 18.25 17.31 -4.18
C ASN A 45 18.26 16.42 -2.90
N SER A 46 17.30 15.51 -2.77
CA SER A 46 17.30 14.53 -1.69
C SER A 46 18.41 13.51 -1.88
N SER A 47 19.07 13.12 -0.79
CA SER A 47 20.07 12.02 -0.80
C SER A 47 19.43 10.63 -0.82
N LYS A 48 18.11 10.53 -0.55
CA LYS A 48 17.40 9.26 -0.45
C LYS A 48 17.01 8.73 -1.83
N ARG A 49 17.20 7.42 -2.04
CA ARG A 49 16.69 6.68 -3.19
C ARG A 49 16.09 5.38 -2.69
N TYR A 50 15.00 4.97 -3.31
CA TYR A 50 14.30 3.73 -2.99
C TYR A 50 14.52 2.69 -4.09
N LYS A 51 14.57 1.43 -3.69
CA LYS A 51 14.72 0.26 -4.57
C LYS A 51 13.72 -0.83 -4.22
N ASN A 52 13.09 -0.71 -3.03
CA ASN A 52 12.12 -1.64 -2.51
C ASN A 52 10.73 -1.02 -2.61
N LEU A 53 9.76 -1.86 -2.97
CA LEU A 53 8.37 -1.47 -3.10
C LEU A 53 7.45 -2.62 -2.67
N VAL A 54 6.36 -2.28 -1.99
CA VAL A 54 5.23 -3.17 -1.76
C VAL A 54 4.05 -2.60 -2.52
N GLY A 55 3.57 -3.31 -3.53
CA GLY A 55 2.40 -2.93 -4.32
C GLY A 55 1.15 -3.65 -3.82
N TYR A 56 0.07 -2.92 -3.60
CA TYR A 56 -1.21 -3.48 -3.19
C TYR A 56 -2.29 -3.18 -4.21
N THR A 57 -3.13 -4.17 -4.50
CA THR A 57 -4.32 -3.98 -5.34
C THR A 57 -5.59 -4.09 -4.50
N PHE A 58 -6.36 -2.99 -4.44
CA PHE A 58 -7.66 -2.92 -3.78
C PHE A 58 -8.77 -3.13 -4.82
N GLY A 59 -9.32 -4.34 -4.83
CA GLY A 59 -10.30 -4.75 -5.82
C GLY A 59 -11.26 -5.83 -5.31
N THR A 60 -11.48 -6.85 -6.11
CA THR A 60 -12.26 -8.04 -5.71
C THR A 60 -11.60 -8.73 -4.51
N GLY A 61 -10.26 -8.71 -4.46
CA GLY A 61 -9.44 -9.19 -3.35
C GLY A 61 -8.46 -8.14 -2.86
N PHE A 62 -7.52 -8.59 -2.02
CA PHE A 62 -6.43 -7.82 -1.42
C PHE A 62 -5.09 -8.39 -1.90
N GLY A 63 -4.76 -8.14 -3.17
CA GLY A 63 -3.52 -8.62 -3.78
C GLY A 63 -2.31 -7.81 -3.31
N VAL A 64 -1.15 -8.47 -3.26
CA VAL A 64 0.14 -7.86 -2.95
C VAL A 64 1.22 -8.38 -3.89
N GLY A 65 2.19 -7.54 -4.18
CA GLY A 65 3.45 -7.91 -4.79
C GLY A 65 4.60 -7.18 -4.12
N VAL A 66 5.76 -7.81 -4.07
CA VAL A 66 6.94 -7.31 -3.36
C VAL A 66 8.12 -7.20 -4.31
N VAL A 67 8.75 -6.04 -4.33
CA VAL A 67 9.98 -5.77 -5.09
C VAL A 67 11.09 -5.41 -4.12
N ILE A 68 12.21 -6.10 -4.22
CA ILE A 68 13.42 -5.88 -3.42
C ILE A 68 14.60 -5.67 -4.37
N ASP A 69 15.38 -4.60 -4.16
CA ASP A 69 16.50 -4.21 -5.03
C ASP A 69 16.10 -4.14 -6.52
N ASN A 70 14.92 -3.58 -6.83
CA ASN A 70 14.32 -3.49 -8.17
C ASN A 70 14.01 -4.86 -8.81
N ARG A 71 13.92 -5.93 -8.04
CA ARG A 71 13.58 -7.28 -8.51
C ARG A 71 12.33 -7.80 -7.83
N LEU A 72 11.46 -8.41 -8.60
CA LEU A 72 10.27 -9.07 -8.07
C LEU A 72 10.66 -10.21 -7.12
N ASN A 73 10.15 -10.17 -5.90
CA ASN A 73 10.33 -11.20 -4.88
C ASN A 73 9.07 -12.04 -4.76
N ARG A 74 9.09 -13.25 -5.28
CA ARG A 74 7.98 -14.21 -5.20
C ARG A 74 8.14 -15.22 -4.05
N GLY A 75 9.29 -15.20 -3.37
CA GLY A 75 9.68 -16.26 -2.43
C GLY A 75 9.93 -17.59 -3.14
N ASP A 76 10.23 -18.62 -2.37
CA ASP A 76 10.56 -19.95 -2.89
C ASP A 76 9.33 -20.71 -3.42
N ASN A 77 8.15 -20.39 -2.90
CA ASN A 77 6.91 -21.11 -3.20
C ASN A 77 5.86 -20.25 -3.94
N SER A 78 6.24 -19.06 -4.42
CA SER A 78 5.32 -18.07 -4.99
C SER A 78 4.12 -17.76 -4.07
N CYS A 79 4.40 -17.62 -2.77
CA CYS A 79 3.42 -17.40 -1.72
C CYS A 79 3.73 -16.12 -0.91
N VAL A 80 4.29 -15.10 -1.56
CA VAL A 80 4.47 -13.77 -0.95
C VAL A 80 3.15 -13.03 -1.00
N GLU A 81 2.30 -13.29 0.01
CA GLU A 81 0.91 -12.82 0.05
C GLU A 81 0.53 -12.32 1.44
N THR A 82 -0.37 -11.35 1.51
CA THR A 82 -0.88 -10.80 2.78
C THR A 82 -2.38 -11.02 2.99
N PHE A 83 -3.12 -11.51 1.99
CA PHE A 83 -4.57 -11.67 2.07
C PHE A 83 -5.02 -12.58 3.24
N CYS A 84 -4.17 -13.54 3.62
CA CYS A 84 -4.44 -14.51 4.71
C CYS A 84 -3.97 -14.04 6.10
N LEU A 85 -3.47 -12.82 6.25
CA LEU A 85 -3.23 -12.24 7.57
C LEU A 85 -4.54 -12.14 8.34
N ARG A 86 -4.45 -12.07 9.66
CA ARG A 86 -5.63 -11.95 10.53
C ARG A 86 -6.31 -10.58 10.33
N HIS A 87 -7.61 -10.61 10.20
CA HIS A 87 -8.42 -9.40 10.20
C HIS A 87 -8.32 -8.69 11.55
N LYS A 88 -8.04 -7.38 11.54
CA LYS A 88 -7.77 -6.59 12.76
C LYS A 88 -8.89 -6.69 13.81
N LYS A 89 -10.15 -6.64 13.39
CA LYS A 89 -11.32 -6.61 14.28
C LYS A 89 -11.93 -8.00 14.53
N MET A 90 -11.65 -8.95 13.66
CA MET A 90 -12.19 -10.31 13.70
C MET A 90 -11.04 -11.31 13.45
N PRO A 91 -10.22 -11.61 14.47
CA PRO A 91 -8.96 -12.36 14.30
C PRO A 91 -9.11 -13.80 13.75
N GLU A 92 -10.31 -14.32 13.70
CA GLU A 92 -10.67 -15.64 13.16
C GLU A 92 -10.88 -15.64 11.64
N ILE A 93 -11.00 -14.44 11.00
CA ILE A 93 -11.17 -14.30 9.56
C ILE A 93 -9.93 -13.68 8.91
N ILE A 94 -9.79 -13.90 7.60
CA ILE A 94 -8.69 -13.33 6.80
C ILE A 94 -8.90 -11.82 6.57
N VAL A 95 -7.79 -11.10 6.44
CA VAL A 95 -7.80 -9.64 6.23
C VAL A 95 -8.50 -9.23 4.93
N GLU A 96 -8.49 -10.07 3.90
CA GLU A 96 -9.16 -9.78 2.62
C GLU A 96 -10.67 -9.55 2.78
N ASP A 97 -11.31 -10.19 3.74
CA ASP A 97 -12.73 -9.95 4.04
C ASP A 97 -12.99 -8.57 4.67
N GLY A 98 -11.95 -7.86 5.07
CA GLY A 98 -11.97 -6.46 5.49
C GLY A 98 -11.45 -5.48 4.43
N VAL A 99 -10.76 -5.97 3.38
CA VAL A 99 -10.10 -5.14 2.36
C VAL A 99 -10.45 -5.62 0.95
N SER A 100 -11.71 -5.48 0.58
CA SER A 100 -12.23 -5.91 -0.73
C SER A 100 -13.51 -5.18 -1.08
N VAL A 101 -13.96 -5.33 -2.34
CA VAL A 101 -15.30 -4.90 -2.79
C VAL A 101 -16.39 -5.43 -1.86
N ARG A 102 -16.29 -6.72 -1.48
CA ARG A 102 -17.28 -7.36 -0.58
C ARG A 102 -17.30 -6.71 0.80
N ALA A 103 -16.13 -6.36 1.32
CA ALA A 103 -16.00 -5.71 2.62
C ALA A 103 -16.73 -4.36 2.66
N VAL A 104 -16.48 -3.48 1.66
CA VAL A 104 -17.13 -2.17 1.57
C VAL A 104 -18.66 -2.31 1.48
N LYS A 105 -19.13 -3.23 0.63
CA LYS A 105 -20.57 -3.50 0.47
C LYS A 105 -21.20 -4.00 1.77
N ARG A 106 -20.57 -4.97 2.43
CA ARG A 106 -21.04 -5.53 3.69
C ARG A 106 -21.13 -4.46 4.77
N VAL A 107 -20.06 -3.72 5.02
CA VAL A 107 -20.01 -2.72 6.09
C VAL A 107 -21.00 -1.58 5.82
N TYR A 108 -21.14 -1.14 4.57
CA TYR A 108 -22.16 -0.16 4.22
C TYR A 108 -23.58 -0.68 4.49
N GLY A 109 -23.88 -1.91 4.08
CA GLY A 109 -25.19 -2.53 4.30
C GLY A 109 -25.53 -2.67 5.78
N GLU A 110 -24.60 -3.14 6.59
CA GLU A 110 -24.74 -3.27 8.04
C GLU A 110 -25.03 -1.90 8.70
N LEU A 111 -24.26 -0.88 8.36
CA LEU A 111 -24.38 0.45 8.98
C LEU A 111 -25.56 1.29 8.44
N SER A 112 -25.96 1.06 7.20
CA SER A 112 -27.12 1.75 6.61
C SER A 112 -28.46 1.11 6.99
N GLY A 113 -28.45 -0.13 7.52
CA GLY A 113 -29.63 -0.91 7.81
C GLY A 113 -30.26 -1.58 6.57
N ASP A 114 -29.56 -1.60 5.45
CA ASP A 114 -29.99 -2.26 4.20
C ASP A 114 -28.90 -3.22 3.68
N PRO A 115 -28.82 -4.44 4.19
CA PRO A 115 -27.81 -5.42 3.78
C PRO A 115 -27.94 -5.88 2.32
N ASN A 116 -29.10 -5.66 1.70
CA ASN A 116 -29.40 -6.05 0.32
C ASN A 116 -29.41 -4.87 -0.67
N HIS A 117 -28.72 -3.79 -0.36
CA HIS A 117 -28.77 -2.52 -1.11
C HIS A 117 -28.35 -2.62 -2.59
N GLY A 118 -27.66 -3.69 -3.01
CA GLY A 118 -27.27 -3.93 -4.40
C GLY A 118 -26.24 -2.94 -5.00
N LEU A 119 -25.71 -1.99 -4.19
CA LEU A 119 -24.79 -0.94 -4.65
C LEU A 119 -23.37 -1.48 -4.85
N GLU A 120 -22.68 -0.92 -5.85
CA GLU A 120 -21.26 -1.15 -6.07
C GLU A 120 -20.40 -0.11 -5.31
N PRO A 121 -19.10 -0.37 -5.02
CA PRO A 121 -18.25 0.55 -4.27
C PRO A 121 -18.20 1.96 -4.85
N ARG A 122 -18.29 2.12 -6.17
CA ARG A 122 -18.36 3.43 -6.82
C ARG A 122 -19.61 4.20 -6.39
N GLU A 123 -20.77 3.54 -6.36
CA GLU A 123 -22.03 4.17 -5.95
C GLU A 123 -22.01 4.51 -4.45
N ILE A 124 -21.41 3.65 -3.61
CA ILE A 124 -21.20 3.92 -2.19
C ILE A 124 -20.23 5.11 -2.01
N CYS A 125 -19.20 5.23 -2.85
CA CYS A 125 -18.32 6.40 -2.87
C CYS A 125 -19.07 7.68 -3.26
N ASP A 126 -19.96 7.62 -4.24
CA ASP A 126 -20.80 8.77 -4.62
C ASP A 126 -21.75 9.18 -3.47
N ILE A 127 -22.25 8.23 -2.68
CA ILE A 127 -23.00 8.52 -1.45
C ILE A 127 -22.10 9.19 -0.41
N ALA A 128 -20.89 8.65 -0.17
CA ALA A 128 -19.91 9.22 0.76
C ALA A 128 -19.56 10.67 0.39
N ASP A 129 -19.53 10.98 -0.90
CA ASP A 129 -19.27 12.30 -1.47
C ASP A 129 -20.50 13.25 -1.44
N GLY A 130 -21.71 12.74 -1.10
CA GLY A 130 -22.94 13.49 -1.17
C GLY A 130 -23.49 13.72 -2.59
N LYS A 131 -22.97 12.98 -3.57
CA LYS A 131 -23.39 13.06 -5.00
C LYS A 131 -24.60 12.19 -5.29
N ARG A 132 -24.87 11.22 -4.42
CA ARG A 132 -25.99 10.28 -4.53
C ARG A 132 -26.76 10.21 -3.20
N PRO A 133 -28.10 10.09 -3.21
CA PRO A 133 -28.88 9.85 -2.01
C PRO A 133 -28.48 8.54 -1.32
N GLY A 134 -28.40 8.54 0.02
CA GLY A 134 -28.07 7.38 0.84
C GLY A 134 -27.53 7.77 2.21
N ASN A 135 -27.10 6.79 2.98
CA ASN A 135 -26.50 7.02 4.29
C ASN A 135 -25.02 7.43 4.14
N VAL A 136 -24.75 8.74 4.12
CA VAL A 136 -23.42 9.31 3.95
C VAL A 136 -22.47 8.88 5.08
N GLY A 137 -22.97 8.79 6.32
CA GLY A 137 -22.17 8.34 7.47
C GLY A 137 -21.72 6.89 7.32
N ALA A 138 -22.64 6.00 6.96
CA ALA A 138 -22.34 4.59 6.70
C ALA A 138 -21.35 4.41 5.54
N ALA A 139 -21.53 5.16 4.46
CA ALA A 139 -20.65 5.09 3.29
C ALA A 139 -19.20 5.51 3.62
N ARG A 140 -19.04 6.62 4.34
CA ARG A 140 -17.72 7.08 4.80
C ARG A 140 -17.06 6.09 5.75
N GLN A 141 -17.84 5.56 6.69
CA GLN A 141 -17.36 4.60 7.67
C GLN A 141 -16.91 3.28 7.01
N ALA A 142 -17.62 2.81 5.98
CA ALA A 142 -17.24 1.60 5.25
C ALA A 142 -15.83 1.70 4.63
N PHE A 143 -15.52 2.83 3.99
CA PHE A 143 -14.18 3.06 3.45
C PHE A 143 -13.13 3.35 4.53
N ALA A 144 -13.49 4.06 5.59
CA ALA A 144 -12.59 4.32 6.71
C ALA A 144 -12.18 3.03 7.43
N GLU A 145 -13.13 2.10 7.61
CA GLU A 145 -12.86 0.79 8.19
C GLU A 145 -11.97 -0.05 7.30
N MET A 146 -12.24 -0.08 5.98
CA MET A 146 -11.36 -0.74 5.03
C MET A 146 -9.93 -0.18 5.11
N GLY A 147 -9.78 1.14 5.20
CA GLY A 147 -8.47 1.78 5.35
C GLY A 147 -7.76 1.38 6.64
N GLU A 148 -8.48 1.32 7.75
CA GLU A 148 -7.95 0.88 9.03
C GLU A 148 -7.41 -0.55 8.96
N ILE A 149 -8.21 -1.48 8.42
CA ILE A 149 -7.83 -2.90 8.32
C ILE A 149 -6.66 -3.09 7.35
N ALA A 150 -6.68 -2.38 6.21
CA ALA A 150 -5.57 -2.40 5.26
C ALA A 150 -4.27 -1.88 5.88
N GLY A 151 -4.33 -0.76 6.59
CA GLY A 151 -3.17 -0.16 7.27
C GLY A 151 -2.55 -1.08 8.31
N ASP A 152 -3.38 -1.82 9.04
CA ASP A 152 -2.92 -2.84 10.00
C ASP A 152 -2.12 -3.96 9.33
N ALA A 153 -2.66 -4.53 8.25
CA ALA A 153 -1.97 -5.57 7.48
C ALA A 153 -0.69 -5.07 6.80
N MET A 154 -0.76 -3.86 6.22
CA MET A 154 0.39 -3.24 5.57
C MET A 154 1.53 -2.96 6.53
N ALA A 155 1.24 -2.60 7.80
CA ALA A 155 2.26 -2.37 8.81
C ALA A 155 3.16 -3.60 9.03
N ALA A 156 2.59 -4.81 8.95
CA ALA A 156 3.35 -6.04 9.06
C ALA A 156 4.31 -6.23 7.87
N ALA A 157 3.82 -6.06 6.63
CA ALA A 157 4.63 -6.20 5.43
C ALA A 157 5.74 -5.13 5.35
N VAL A 158 5.39 -3.87 5.61
CA VAL A 158 6.33 -2.74 5.58
C VAL A 158 7.46 -2.90 6.62
N THR A 159 7.17 -3.47 7.78
CA THR A 159 8.17 -3.76 8.81
C THR A 159 9.26 -4.71 8.31
N LEU A 160 8.91 -5.65 7.43
CA LEU A 160 9.85 -6.63 6.87
C LEU A 160 10.55 -6.15 5.59
N ILE A 161 9.82 -5.39 4.73
CA ILE A 161 10.29 -5.05 3.40
C ILE A 161 11.04 -3.72 3.36
N ASP A 162 10.72 -2.77 4.25
CA ASP A 162 11.32 -1.41 4.28
C ASP A 162 11.38 -0.78 2.88
N GLY A 163 10.22 -0.51 2.30
CA GLY A 163 10.10 0.02 0.94
C GLY A 163 8.93 0.98 0.78
N LEU A 164 8.81 1.60 -0.40
CA LEU A 164 7.64 2.40 -0.75
C LEU A 164 6.38 1.53 -0.80
N VAL A 165 5.25 2.10 -0.43
CA VAL A 165 3.94 1.46 -0.58
C VAL A 165 3.20 2.11 -1.73
N VAL A 166 2.75 1.31 -2.68
CA VAL A 166 1.94 1.75 -3.81
C VAL A 166 0.61 1.02 -3.81
N ILE A 167 -0.49 1.75 -3.92
CA ILE A 167 -1.84 1.18 -3.87
C ILE A 167 -2.53 1.43 -5.21
N GLY A 168 -3.00 0.36 -5.84
CA GLY A 168 -3.80 0.40 -7.07
C GLY A 168 -5.16 -0.28 -6.89
N GLY A 169 -5.84 -0.48 -8.01
CA GLY A 169 -7.15 -1.15 -8.05
C GLY A 169 -8.34 -0.19 -8.03
N GLY A 170 -9.51 -0.72 -8.39
CA GLY A 170 -10.71 0.09 -8.65
C GLY A 170 -11.27 0.85 -7.44
N ILE A 171 -10.98 0.40 -6.22
CA ILE A 171 -11.48 1.03 -5.00
C ILE A 171 -10.69 2.30 -4.65
N THR A 172 -9.51 2.51 -5.24
CA THR A 172 -8.66 3.70 -4.97
C THR A 172 -9.33 5.03 -5.34
N ALA A 173 -10.38 5.03 -6.14
CA ALA A 173 -11.22 6.20 -6.39
C ALA A 173 -11.80 6.80 -5.07
N ALA A 174 -12.00 5.97 -4.04
CA ALA A 174 -12.42 6.39 -2.71
C ALA A 174 -11.26 6.80 -1.78
N ARG A 175 -10.07 7.09 -2.32
CA ARG A 175 -8.83 7.43 -1.61
C ARG A 175 -9.07 8.36 -0.40
N LYS A 176 -9.83 9.43 -0.60
CA LYS A 176 -10.04 10.43 0.46
C LYS A 176 -10.72 9.88 1.72
N TRP A 177 -11.44 8.77 1.59
CA TRP A 177 -12.11 8.09 2.70
C TRP A 177 -11.29 6.93 3.27
N ILE A 178 -10.43 6.31 2.46
CA ILE A 178 -9.58 5.17 2.81
C ILE A 178 -8.29 5.64 3.50
N MET A 179 -7.57 6.59 2.89
CA MET A 179 -6.23 6.98 3.33
C MET A 179 -6.13 7.48 4.77
N PRO A 180 -7.09 8.26 5.31
CA PRO A 180 -6.98 8.71 6.71
C PRO A 180 -6.93 7.56 7.71
N GLY A 181 -7.74 6.50 7.50
CA GLY A 181 -7.71 5.29 8.32
C GLY A 181 -6.41 4.50 8.18
N LEU A 182 -5.99 4.29 6.95
CA LEU A 182 -4.77 3.56 6.61
C LEU A 182 -3.51 4.23 7.19
N LEU A 183 -3.35 5.54 6.98
CA LEU A 183 -2.20 6.28 7.50
C LEU A 183 -2.20 6.36 9.02
N ARG A 184 -3.37 6.46 9.67
CA ARG A 184 -3.49 6.42 11.12
C ARG A 184 -2.93 5.11 11.67
N GLU A 185 -3.20 3.97 11.05
CA GLU A 185 -2.67 2.67 11.46
C GLU A 185 -1.15 2.57 11.27
N LEU A 186 -0.64 2.96 10.11
CA LEU A 186 0.79 2.95 9.86
C LEU A 186 1.58 3.89 10.79
N ARG A 187 0.95 4.98 11.24
CA ARG A 187 1.52 5.99 12.16
C ARG A 187 1.18 5.73 13.62
N ALA A 188 0.48 4.64 13.91
CA ALA A 188 0.03 4.31 15.26
C ALA A 188 1.19 4.07 16.22
N LYS A 189 0.88 4.15 17.50
CA LYS A 189 1.78 3.81 18.59
C LYS A 189 1.39 2.48 19.21
N MET A 190 2.36 1.77 19.69
CA MET A 190 2.21 0.54 20.47
C MET A 190 2.94 0.70 21.80
N HIS A 191 2.56 -0.09 22.80
CA HIS A 191 3.20 -0.07 24.10
C HIS A 191 3.82 -1.43 24.42
N THR A 192 4.96 -1.39 25.10
CA THR A 192 5.55 -2.60 25.69
C THR A 192 4.77 -2.96 26.97
N LEU A 193 5.03 -4.15 27.50
CA LEU A 193 4.48 -4.55 28.81
C LEU A 193 4.99 -3.63 29.95
N SER A 194 6.15 -3.01 29.79
CA SER A 194 6.71 -2.00 30.74
C SER A 194 6.08 -0.61 30.58
N GLY A 195 5.24 -0.39 29.56
CA GLY A 195 4.56 0.88 29.31
C GLY A 195 5.30 1.82 28.36
N ASP A 196 6.47 1.44 27.84
CA ASP A 196 7.21 2.26 26.88
C ASP A 196 6.43 2.37 25.56
N GLU A 197 6.39 3.58 25.00
CA GLU A 197 5.72 3.84 23.73
C GLU A 197 6.68 3.65 22.54
N LEU A 198 6.25 2.88 21.55
CA LEU A 198 6.97 2.62 20.31
C LEU A 198 6.10 2.95 19.09
N ASN A 199 6.71 3.37 17.99
CA ASN A 199 6.02 3.46 16.71
C ASN A 199 5.68 2.05 16.22
N ARG A 200 4.46 1.87 15.69
CA ARG A 200 4.06 0.60 15.05
C ARG A 200 4.97 0.26 13.87
N VAL A 201 5.30 1.24 13.04
CA VAL A 201 6.29 1.14 11.98
C VAL A 201 7.48 2.00 12.38
N GLN A 202 8.70 1.46 12.38
CA GLN A 202 9.90 2.20 12.80
C GLN A 202 10.18 3.44 11.95
N MET A 203 9.80 3.40 10.67
CA MET A 203 9.97 4.49 9.74
C MET A 203 8.87 5.53 9.91
N LYS A 204 9.20 6.80 9.73
CA LYS A 204 8.18 7.85 9.60
C LYS A 204 7.46 7.67 8.27
N VAL A 205 6.13 7.62 8.32
CA VAL A 205 5.26 7.35 7.17
C VAL A 205 4.71 8.66 6.62
N TYR A 206 4.79 8.84 5.29
CA TYR A 206 4.34 10.03 4.58
C TYR A 206 3.34 9.67 3.48
N ASP A 207 2.31 10.50 3.31
CA ASP A 207 1.45 10.50 2.12
C ASP A 207 2.18 11.22 0.98
N LEU A 208 2.65 10.48 -0.03
CA LEU A 208 3.41 11.07 -1.13
C LEU A 208 2.54 11.80 -2.16
N ASP A 209 1.23 11.68 -2.06
CA ASP A 209 0.29 12.42 -2.89
C ASP A 209 -0.11 13.77 -2.27
N ASP A 210 0.23 13.99 -1.00
CA ASP A 210 0.21 15.30 -0.35
C ASP A 210 1.54 16.02 -0.61
N GLU A 211 1.50 17.18 -1.25
CA GLU A 211 2.72 17.89 -1.67
C GLU A 211 3.53 18.42 -0.47
N ALA A 212 2.89 18.79 0.61
CA ALA A 212 3.58 19.26 1.81
C ALA A 212 4.30 18.11 2.51
N GLU A 213 3.63 16.96 2.64
CA GLU A 213 4.24 15.74 3.18
C GLU A 213 5.37 15.23 2.26
N PHE A 214 5.22 15.31 0.93
CA PHE A 214 6.27 14.92 0.00
C PHE A 214 7.53 15.77 0.17
N ARG A 215 7.39 17.09 0.34
CA ARG A 215 8.54 17.98 0.58
C ARG A 215 9.27 17.63 1.87
N GLU A 216 8.55 17.34 2.95
CA GLU A 216 9.17 16.89 4.20
C GLU A 216 9.81 15.49 4.06
N PHE A 217 9.19 14.59 3.31
CA PHE A 217 9.76 13.29 2.97
C PHE A 217 11.09 13.42 2.19
N ALA A 218 11.16 14.34 1.22
CA ALA A 218 12.36 14.59 0.41
C ALA A 218 13.49 15.23 1.22
N LYS A 219 13.17 16.14 2.15
CA LYS A 219 14.12 16.97 2.88
C LYS A 219 15.09 16.17 3.76
N GLY A 220 14.62 15.12 4.45
CA GLY A 220 15.45 14.32 5.35
C GLY A 220 16.03 15.13 6.53
N ARG A 221 17.04 14.58 7.16
CA ARG A 221 17.77 15.20 8.28
C ARG A 221 19.27 14.94 8.14
N LEU A 222 19.86 15.40 7.05
CA LEU A 222 21.31 15.28 6.85
C LEU A 222 22.08 15.99 7.96
N GLN A 223 23.01 15.27 8.57
CA GLN A 223 23.95 15.81 9.57
C GLN A 223 25.35 15.28 9.32
N PRO A 224 26.41 16.07 9.63
CA PRO A 224 27.77 15.58 9.55
C PRO A 224 28.03 14.58 10.68
N LEU A 225 28.51 13.40 10.34
CA LEU A 225 28.95 12.38 11.29
C LEU A 225 30.47 12.22 11.19
N LYS A 226 31.18 12.41 12.28
CA LYS A 226 32.62 12.24 12.32
C LYS A 226 32.99 10.77 12.18
N VAL A 227 33.91 10.46 11.28
CA VAL A 227 34.46 9.11 11.16
C VAL A 227 35.43 8.86 12.31
N TYR A 228 35.16 7.80 13.09
CA TYR A 228 35.97 7.48 14.28
C TYR A 228 37.45 7.34 13.93
N GLY A 229 38.33 7.88 14.77
CA GLY A 229 39.76 7.84 14.59
C GLY A 229 40.33 8.75 13.49
N THR A 230 39.51 9.62 12.88
CA THR A 230 39.94 10.53 11.81
C THR A 230 39.34 11.96 12.00
N ASP A 231 39.83 12.92 11.21
CA ASP A 231 39.24 14.25 11.10
C ASP A 231 38.23 14.39 9.95
N ARG A 232 37.86 13.26 9.33
CA ARG A 232 36.91 13.21 8.23
C ARG A 232 35.46 13.17 8.74
N TYR A 233 34.56 13.83 8.02
CA TYR A 233 33.12 13.80 8.23
C TYR A 233 32.41 13.22 7.01
N VAL A 234 31.34 12.49 7.23
CA VAL A 234 30.43 11.99 6.21
C VAL A 234 29.03 12.55 6.44
N ALA A 235 28.31 12.80 5.37
CA ALA A 235 26.89 13.16 5.48
C ALA A 235 26.07 11.91 5.83
N TYR A 236 25.27 12.01 6.88
CA TYR A 236 24.41 10.92 7.36
C TYR A 236 22.99 11.42 7.57
N ASP A 237 22.02 10.68 7.05
CA ASP A 237 20.60 10.93 7.29
C ASP A 237 20.04 9.87 8.25
N PRO A 238 19.87 10.19 9.53
CA PRO A 238 19.34 9.25 10.53
C PRO A 238 17.84 9.01 10.39
N GLN A 239 17.13 9.84 9.61
CA GLN A 239 15.69 9.73 9.50
C GLN A 239 15.29 8.54 8.63
N LYS A 240 14.82 7.47 9.27
CA LYS A 240 14.15 6.37 8.61
C LYS A 240 12.76 6.82 8.16
N ARG A 241 12.44 6.68 6.89
CA ARG A 241 11.15 7.12 6.34
C ARG A 241 10.73 6.31 5.14
N ILE A 242 9.42 6.13 5.01
CA ILE A 242 8.76 5.50 3.86
C ILE A 242 7.61 6.39 3.38
N GLY A 243 7.18 6.15 2.16
CA GLY A 243 6.05 6.83 1.56
C GLY A 243 4.97 5.88 1.10
N VAL A 244 3.73 6.35 1.17
CA VAL A 244 2.54 5.68 0.64
C VAL A 244 1.99 6.54 -0.48
N THR A 245 1.69 5.96 -1.64
CA THR A 245 1.11 6.67 -2.79
C THR A 245 0.07 5.81 -3.51
N ILE A 246 -0.84 6.45 -4.21
CA ILE A 246 -1.75 5.77 -5.13
C ILE A 246 -1.09 5.64 -6.50
N SER A 247 -1.25 4.48 -7.13
CA SER A 247 -0.80 4.24 -8.50
C SER A 247 -1.37 5.28 -9.47
N LYS A 248 -0.50 5.84 -10.32
CA LYS A 248 -0.90 6.75 -11.41
C LYS A 248 -0.99 6.04 -12.75
N LEU A 249 -0.36 4.86 -12.87
CA LEU A 249 -0.51 4.01 -14.06
C LEU A 249 -1.89 3.33 -14.12
N GLY A 250 -2.50 3.11 -12.93
CA GLY A 250 -3.66 2.23 -12.82
C GLY A 250 -3.27 0.75 -12.91
N ALA A 251 -4.08 -0.13 -12.30
CA ALA A 251 -3.75 -1.55 -12.22
C ALA A 251 -3.57 -2.21 -13.60
N SER A 252 -4.43 -1.87 -14.58
CA SER A 252 -4.38 -2.45 -15.92
C SER A 252 -3.19 -2.02 -16.80
N GLN A 253 -2.49 -0.94 -16.44
CA GLN A 253 -1.31 -0.47 -17.17
C GLN A 253 0.00 -0.90 -16.49
N ALA A 254 -0.07 -1.24 -15.19
CA ALA A 254 1.07 -1.74 -14.43
C ALA A 254 1.28 -3.26 -14.65
N ILE A 255 0.24 -3.98 -15.03
CA ILE A 255 0.27 -5.40 -15.40
C ILE A 255 0.63 -5.57 -16.87
#